data_2cbc6f9355a4ef503ec487aceafb0338
#
_entry.id   2cbc6f9355a4ef503ec487aceafb0338
#
_cell.length_a   1.000
_cell.length_b   1.000
_cell.length_c   1.000
_cell.angle_alpha   90.00
_cell.angle_beta   90.00
_cell.angle_gamma   90.00
#
_symmetry.space_group_name_H-M   'P 1'
#
loop_
_entity.id
_entity.type
_entity.pdbx_description
1 polymer ?
#
loop_
_entity_poly.entity_id
_entity_poly.type
_entity_poly.pdbx_seq_one_letter_code
_entity_poly.pdbx_strand_id
1 'polypeptide(L)'
;TTLFRSELAQLQASAEQAAALLKAMSHPKRLLILCMLSGSPGTSAGELTRITGLSASATSQHLARMRDEGLIDSQRDAQRILYSIKNEAVNAIIATLKNVYCP
;
A
#
# COMPACT_ATOMS: atom_id res chain seq x y z
N THR A 1 26.70 15.20 16.29
CA THR A 1 26.59 15.87 14.97
C THR A 1 25.52 16.93 15.03
N THR A 2 25.88 18.15 14.66
CA THR A 2 24.94 19.27 14.65
C THR A 2 24.30 19.39 13.28
N LEU A 3 22.97 19.33 13.22
CA LEU A 3 22.22 19.54 11.99
C LEU A 3 21.85 21.01 11.86
N PHE A 4 21.90 21.53 10.64
CA PHE A 4 21.38 22.86 10.35
C PHE A 4 19.85 22.85 10.43
N ARG A 5 19.26 24.02 10.68
CA ARG A 5 17.80 24.14 10.77
C ARG A 5 17.07 23.61 9.55
N SER A 6 17.62 23.87 8.35
CA SER A 6 17.03 23.40 7.09
C SER A 6 17.04 21.87 7.00
N GLU A 7 18.11 21.25 7.44
CA GLU A 7 18.22 19.79 7.44
C GLU A 7 17.25 19.16 8.43
N LEU A 8 17.12 19.76 9.63
CA LEU A 8 16.20 19.30 10.63
C LEU A 8 14.76 19.43 10.13
N ALA A 9 14.41 20.56 9.51
CA ALA A 9 13.07 20.76 8.96
C ALA A 9 12.75 19.74 7.89
N GLN A 10 13.72 19.42 7.02
CA GLN A 10 13.55 18.38 6.01
C GLN A 10 13.34 17.00 6.63
N LEU A 11 14.10 16.64 7.65
CA LEU A 11 13.95 15.38 8.35
C LEU A 11 12.59 15.27 9.02
N GLN A 12 12.14 16.36 9.63
CA GLN A 12 10.81 16.38 10.28
C GLN A 12 9.70 16.19 9.26
N ALA A 13 9.76 16.89 8.12
CA ALA A 13 8.76 16.74 7.05
C ALA A 13 8.77 15.33 6.47
N SER A 14 9.96 14.77 6.24
CA SER A 14 10.11 13.41 5.73
C SER A 14 9.58 12.37 6.71
N ALA A 15 9.83 12.57 8.01
CA ALA A 15 9.33 11.67 9.04
C ALA A 15 7.80 11.69 9.10
N GLU A 16 7.18 12.85 8.95
CA GLU A 16 5.73 12.97 8.92
C GLU A 16 5.14 12.23 7.71
N GLN A 17 5.74 12.41 6.54
CA GLN A 17 5.30 11.72 5.32
C GLN A 17 5.48 10.20 5.45
N ALA A 18 6.62 9.77 5.96
CA ALA A 18 6.88 8.33 6.14
C ALA A 18 5.91 7.72 7.15
N ALA A 19 5.65 8.43 8.25
CA ALA A 19 4.71 7.97 9.27
C ALA A 19 3.29 7.85 8.71
N ALA A 20 2.85 8.80 7.89
CA ALA A 20 1.55 8.75 7.23
C ALA A 20 1.44 7.53 6.30
N LEU A 21 2.51 7.26 5.53
CA LEU A 21 2.56 6.09 4.65
C LEU A 21 2.45 4.79 5.45
N LEU A 22 3.26 4.66 6.48
CA LEU A 22 3.26 3.46 7.32
C LEU A 22 1.91 3.27 8.01
N LYS A 23 1.29 4.36 8.46
CA LYS A 23 -0.03 4.31 9.08
C LYS A 23 -1.07 3.81 8.08
N ALA A 24 -1.02 4.29 6.85
CA ALA A 24 -1.94 3.85 5.78
C ALA A 24 -1.79 2.36 5.49
N MET A 25 -0.60 1.80 5.64
CA MET A 25 -0.30 0.39 5.43
C MET A 25 -0.61 -0.48 6.66
N SER A 26 -0.73 0.11 7.84
CA SER A 26 -0.74 -0.58 9.13
C SER A 26 -2.11 -1.19 9.45
N HIS A 27 -2.48 -2.21 8.68
CA HIS A 27 -3.68 -3.00 8.86
C HIS A 27 -3.43 -4.39 8.25
N PRO A 28 -3.68 -5.49 8.96
CA PRO A 28 -3.36 -6.82 8.44
C PRO A 28 -3.96 -7.12 7.06
N LYS A 29 -5.20 -6.71 6.84
CA LYS A 29 -5.87 -6.96 5.55
C LYS A 29 -5.29 -6.08 4.44
N ARG A 30 -4.89 -4.85 4.74
CA ARG A 30 -4.21 -3.99 3.77
C ARG A 30 -2.84 -4.51 3.41
N LEU A 31 -2.08 -4.99 4.39
CA LEU A 31 -0.79 -5.61 4.14
C LEU A 31 -0.93 -6.83 3.25
N LEU A 32 -1.95 -7.66 3.49
CA LEU A 32 -2.22 -8.82 2.66
C LEU A 32 -2.53 -8.42 1.21
N ILE A 33 -3.38 -7.41 1.03
CA ILE A 33 -3.69 -6.88 -0.30
C ILE A 33 -2.40 -6.40 -1.00
N LEU A 34 -1.60 -5.61 -0.30
CA LEU A 34 -0.37 -5.07 -0.87
C LEU A 34 0.64 -6.17 -1.21
N CYS A 35 0.73 -7.21 -0.39
CA CYS A 35 1.57 -8.38 -0.70
C CYS A 35 1.10 -9.07 -1.97
N MET A 36 -0.21 -9.21 -2.14
CA MET A 36 -0.77 -9.81 -3.36
C MET A 36 -0.48 -8.94 -4.58
N LEU A 37 -0.70 -7.64 -4.48
CA LEU A 37 -0.45 -6.72 -5.60
C LEU A 37 1.03 -6.65 -5.96
N SER A 38 1.92 -6.79 -4.98
CA SER A 38 3.36 -6.83 -5.22
C SER A 38 3.75 -8.04 -6.07
N GLY A 39 3.14 -9.19 -5.83
CA GLY A 39 3.42 -10.41 -6.58
C GLY A 39 2.61 -10.56 -7.86
N SER A 40 1.44 -9.93 -7.92
CA SER A 40 0.50 -10.06 -9.03
C SER A 40 -0.13 -8.71 -9.36
N PRO A 41 0.61 -7.83 -10.03
CA PRO A 41 0.04 -6.55 -10.46
C PRO A 41 -1.16 -6.78 -11.37
N GLY A 42 -2.17 -5.92 -11.24
CA GLY A 42 -3.37 -6.04 -12.03
C GLY A 42 -4.38 -7.04 -11.48
N THR A 43 -4.44 -7.21 -10.17
CA THR A 43 -5.41 -8.09 -9.51
C THR A 43 -6.74 -7.36 -9.34
N SER A 44 -7.85 -8.06 -9.58
CA SER A 44 -9.19 -7.51 -9.45
C SER A 44 -9.66 -7.44 -8.01
N ALA A 45 -10.63 -6.55 -7.74
CA ALA A 45 -11.24 -6.45 -6.42
C ALA A 45 -11.89 -7.76 -5.98
N GLY A 46 -12.50 -8.50 -6.93
CA GLY A 46 -13.12 -9.80 -6.64
C GLY A 46 -12.11 -10.81 -6.12
N GLU A 47 -10.94 -10.89 -6.74
CA GLU A 47 -9.88 -11.77 -6.29
C GLU A 47 -9.34 -11.36 -4.91
N LEU A 48 -9.16 -10.05 -4.70
CA LEU A 48 -8.70 -9.53 -3.42
C LEU A 48 -9.70 -9.81 -2.30
N THR A 49 -11.00 -9.71 -2.61
CA THR A 49 -12.07 -10.06 -1.67
C THR A 49 -11.97 -11.53 -1.25
N ARG A 50 -11.79 -12.41 -2.23
CA ARG A 50 -11.67 -13.86 -1.96
C ARG A 50 -10.44 -14.16 -1.12
N ILE A 51 -9.30 -13.57 -1.45
CA ILE A 51 -8.04 -13.84 -0.77
C ILE A 51 -8.05 -13.31 0.67
N THR A 52 -8.61 -12.13 0.89
CA THR A 52 -8.61 -11.51 2.22
C THR A 52 -9.68 -12.08 3.15
N GLY A 53 -10.71 -12.70 2.59
CA GLY A 53 -11.86 -13.15 3.37
C GLY A 53 -12.76 -12.02 3.83
N LEU A 54 -12.52 -10.80 3.38
CA LEU A 54 -13.38 -9.64 3.69
C LEU A 54 -14.64 -9.68 2.85
N SER A 55 -15.66 -8.91 3.26
CA SER A 55 -16.80 -8.65 2.40
C SER A 55 -16.39 -7.81 1.21
N ALA A 56 -17.17 -7.84 0.13
CA ALA A 56 -16.92 -6.99 -1.02
C ALA A 56 -16.93 -5.51 -0.64
N SER A 57 -17.82 -5.11 0.26
CA SER A 57 -17.91 -3.73 0.75
C SER A 57 -16.64 -3.32 1.50
N ALA A 58 -16.17 -4.15 2.42
CA ALA A 58 -14.97 -3.85 3.19
C ALA A 58 -13.72 -3.79 2.29
N THR A 59 -13.61 -4.72 1.34
CA THR A 59 -12.51 -4.70 0.36
C THR A 59 -12.52 -3.40 -0.43
N SER A 60 -13.67 -3.01 -0.93
CA SER A 60 -13.82 -1.77 -1.70
C SER A 60 -13.44 -0.54 -0.89
N GLN A 61 -13.79 -0.51 0.39
CA GLN A 61 -13.44 0.59 1.28
C GLN A 61 -11.92 0.68 1.50
N HIS A 62 -11.26 -0.44 1.74
CA HIS A 62 -9.80 -0.47 1.88
C HIS A 62 -9.11 -0.02 0.59
N LEU A 63 -9.58 -0.52 -0.56
CA LEU A 63 -9.00 -0.19 -1.86
C LEU A 63 -9.17 1.30 -2.17
N ALA A 64 -10.36 1.85 -1.95
CA ALA A 64 -10.64 3.26 -2.19
C ALA A 64 -9.74 4.15 -1.32
N ARG A 65 -9.59 3.80 -0.05
CA ARG A 65 -8.76 4.57 0.87
C ARG A 65 -7.28 4.51 0.50
N MET A 66 -6.77 3.32 0.18
CA MET A 66 -5.38 3.17 -0.24
C MET A 66 -5.10 3.90 -1.55
N ARG A 67 -6.07 3.92 -2.47
CA ARG A 67 -5.95 4.67 -3.72
C ARG A 67 -5.93 6.18 -3.44
N ASP A 68 -6.83 6.68 -2.60
CA ASP A 68 -6.88 8.09 -2.24
C ASP A 68 -5.61 8.55 -1.55
N GLU A 69 -4.98 7.68 -0.78
CA GLU A 69 -3.73 7.97 -0.09
C GLU A 69 -2.49 7.74 -0.97
N GLY A 70 -2.67 7.36 -2.23
CA GLY A 70 -1.59 7.24 -3.21
C GLY A 70 -0.76 5.98 -3.12
N LEU A 71 -1.22 4.95 -2.40
CA LEU A 71 -0.49 3.69 -2.27
C LEU A 71 -0.66 2.81 -3.51
N ILE A 72 -1.87 2.77 -4.04
CA ILE A 72 -2.23 1.92 -5.17
C ILE A 72 -2.94 2.74 -6.24
N ASP A 73 -3.00 2.16 -7.41
CA ASP A 73 -3.70 2.72 -8.56
C ASP A 73 -4.66 1.70 -9.11
N SER A 74 -5.61 2.15 -9.92
CA SER A 74 -6.58 1.26 -10.53
C SER A 74 -6.66 1.55 -12.03
N GLN A 75 -6.94 0.50 -12.80
CA GLN A 75 -7.09 0.60 -14.24
C GLN A 75 -8.28 -0.24 -14.67
N ARG A 76 -9.10 0.32 -15.53
CA ARG A 76 -10.24 -0.40 -16.06
C ARG A 76 -9.82 -1.30 -17.21
N ASP A 77 -10.22 -2.56 -17.15
CA ASP A 77 -10.03 -3.52 -18.22
C ASP A 77 -11.36 -4.21 -18.48
N ALA A 78 -12.05 -3.75 -19.56
CA ALA A 78 -13.39 -4.18 -19.89
C ALA A 78 -14.36 -3.88 -18.74
N GLN A 79 -14.93 -4.90 -18.09
CA GLN A 79 -15.88 -4.73 -16.99
C GLN A 79 -15.22 -4.84 -15.63
N ARG A 80 -13.89 -5.09 -15.59
CA ARG A 80 -13.16 -5.28 -14.34
C ARG A 80 -12.34 -4.05 -14.03
N ILE A 81 -12.09 -3.84 -12.73
CA ILE A 81 -11.12 -2.85 -12.27
C ILE A 81 -9.95 -3.63 -11.67
N LEU A 82 -8.76 -3.36 -12.18
CA LEU A 82 -7.54 -4.02 -11.76
C LEU A 82 -6.69 -3.04 -10.94
N TYR A 83 -6.08 -3.55 -9.87
CA TYR A 83 -5.32 -2.74 -8.93
C TYR A 83 -3.84 -3.09 -8.99
N SER A 84 -2.99 -2.09 -8.78
CA SER A 84 -1.54 -2.26 -8.76
C SER A 84 -0.94 -1.26 -7.78
N ILE A 85 0.23 -1.59 -7.23
CA ILE A 85 0.93 -0.66 -6.35
C ILE A 85 1.48 0.50 -7.17
N LYS A 86 1.19 1.72 -6.73
CA LYS A 86 1.65 2.94 -7.40
C LYS A 86 2.93 3.49 -6.78
N ASN A 87 3.05 3.41 -5.47
CA ASN A 87 4.13 4.03 -4.71
C ASN A 87 5.31 3.06 -4.55
N GLU A 88 6.47 3.44 -5.09
CA GLU A 88 7.68 2.61 -5.04
C GLU A 88 8.14 2.31 -3.62
N ALA A 89 7.92 3.24 -2.68
CA ALA A 89 8.26 3.00 -1.28
C ALA A 89 7.41 1.85 -0.70
N VAL A 90 6.15 1.74 -1.10
CA VAL A 90 5.28 0.63 -0.70
C VAL A 90 5.86 -0.70 -1.21
N ASN A 91 6.27 -0.75 -2.47
CA ASN A 91 6.90 -1.95 -3.04
C ASN A 91 8.14 -2.36 -2.24
N ALA A 92 9.00 -1.41 -1.91
CA ALA A 92 10.24 -1.67 -1.15
C ALA A 92 9.94 -2.18 0.25
N ILE A 93 8.97 -1.57 0.94
CA ILE A 93 8.57 -1.98 2.28
C ILE A 93 7.99 -3.40 2.25
N ILE A 94 7.10 -3.68 1.31
CA ILE A 94 6.48 -5.00 1.16
C ILE A 94 7.53 -6.06 0.86
N ALA A 95 8.49 -5.77 -0.02
CA ALA A 95 9.58 -6.70 -0.34
C ALA A 95 10.38 -7.05 0.92
N THR A 96 10.69 -6.05 1.73
CA THR A 96 11.42 -6.25 2.99
C THR A 96 10.61 -7.12 3.96
N LEU A 97 9.32 -6.82 4.12
CA LEU A 97 8.45 -7.60 5.00
C LEU A 97 8.32 -9.05 4.55
N LYS A 98 8.21 -9.27 3.24
CA LYS A 98 8.17 -10.64 2.70
C LYS A 98 9.46 -11.41 3.00
N ASN A 99 10.61 -10.76 2.85
CA ASN A 99 11.90 -11.39 3.15
C ASN A 99 12.02 -11.80 4.62
N VAL A 100 11.46 -10.99 5.52
CA VAL A 100 11.55 -11.25 6.96
C VAL A 100 10.54 -12.30 7.41
N TYR A 101 9.29 -12.19 6.95
CA TYR A 101 8.18 -12.99 7.46
C TYR A 101 7.77 -14.15 6.55
N CYS A 102 8.14 -14.12 5.29
CA CYS A 102 7.81 -15.16 4.30
C CYS A 102 9.05 -15.54 3.51
N PRO A 103 10.11 -16.02 4.17
CA PRO A 103 11.36 -16.38 3.48
C PRO A 103 11.20 -17.57 2.54
#